data_f3f9cd276d95fa0e031e1490e397b3ac
#
_entry.id   f3f9cd276d95fa0e031e1490e397b3ac
#
_cell.length_a   1.000
_cell.length_b   1.000
_cell.length_c   1.000
_cell.angle_alpha   90.00
_cell.angle_beta   90.00
_cell.angle_gamma   90.00
#
_symmetry.space_group_name_H-M   'P 1'
#
loop_
_entity.id
_entity.type
_entity.pdbx_description
1 polymer ?
#
loop_
_entity_poly.entity_id
_entity_poly.type
_entity_poly.pdbx_seq_one_letter_code
_entity_poly.pdbx_strand_id
1 'polypeptide(L)'
;MGSFFNKIARKEDPAIYQNKDGHLKRTLRVRDFLALGVGTIVSTSIFTLPGIVAAEHAGPAVALSFLLAAIVAGLVAFTYAEMAAAMPFAGSAYSWINVLFGEFFGWVAGWALLAEYFIAVAFVASGFSANLRGLVKPIGIELPAALSNPFGTNGGFIDIIAAIVILLTALLLSRGMSEAARMENILVILKVLAIILFVIVGLTAINVSNYVPFIPEHKVTATGDFGGWQGIYAGVSMIFLAYIGFDSIAANSAEALNPQKTMPRGILGSLSVAIVLFIAVALVLVGMFHYSQYANNAEPVGWALRQSGHGVVAAIVQAISVIGMFTALIGMMLAGSRLLYSFGRDGLLPSWLSHLNDKHLPNRALVILTIIGVLIGSMFPFAFLAQLISAGTLVAFMFVSLAMYRLRKREGKDLPIPAFKLPLYPVLPAVTFVLVLLVFWGLGFEAKLYTLIWFIVGIILYLSYGLRHSKKNDVAEYHPPK
;
A
#
# COMPACT_ATOMS: atom_id res chain seq x y z
N MET A 1 -32.52 7.62 -20.84
CA MET A 1 -31.13 8.05 -20.52
C MET A 1 -31.03 8.78 -19.17
N GLY A 2 -31.96 9.69 -18.80
CA GLY A 2 -31.89 10.41 -17.52
C GLY A 2 -31.89 9.52 -16.26
N SER A 3 -32.68 8.46 -16.24
CA SER A 3 -32.70 7.51 -15.09
C SER A 3 -31.38 6.76 -14.87
N PHE A 4 -30.62 6.46 -15.91
CA PHE A 4 -29.34 5.75 -15.82
C PHE A 4 -28.24 6.67 -15.27
N PHE A 5 -28.12 7.90 -15.80
CA PHE A 5 -27.13 8.86 -15.30
C PHE A 5 -27.41 9.28 -13.85
N ASN A 6 -28.65 9.41 -13.46
CA ASN A 6 -29.02 9.70 -12.08
C ASN A 6 -28.61 8.56 -11.12
N LYS A 7 -28.77 7.30 -11.55
CA LYS A 7 -28.33 6.13 -10.75
C LYS A 7 -26.82 6.08 -10.55
N ILE A 8 -26.03 6.39 -11.57
CA ILE A 8 -24.55 6.40 -11.51
C ILE A 8 -24.03 7.52 -10.57
N ALA A 9 -24.67 8.69 -10.60
CA ALA A 9 -24.24 9.87 -9.87
C ALA A 9 -24.86 9.99 -8.46
N ARG A 10 -25.62 8.99 -7.99
CA ARG A 10 -26.25 8.97 -6.65
C ARG A 10 -25.20 9.12 -5.55
N LYS A 11 -25.31 10.17 -4.78
CA LYS A 11 -24.44 10.42 -3.64
C LYS A 11 -24.97 9.73 -2.38
N GLU A 12 -24.08 9.47 -1.46
CA GLU A 12 -24.44 8.94 -0.14
C GLU A 12 -24.59 10.09 0.84
N ASP A 13 -25.56 9.97 1.75
CA ASP A 13 -25.69 10.88 2.88
C ASP A 13 -24.53 10.64 3.86
N PRO A 14 -23.76 11.68 4.23
CA PRO A 14 -22.71 11.54 5.24
C PRO A 14 -23.18 10.95 6.56
N ALA A 15 -24.44 11.23 6.97
CA ALA A 15 -25.03 10.72 8.19
C ALA A 15 -25.16 9.18 8.21
N ILE A 16 -25.34 8.55 7.05
CA ILE A 16 -25.39 7.09 6.94
C ILE A 16 -24.07 6.46 7.37
N TYR A 17 -22.93 7.03 6.95
CA TYR A 17 -21.62 6.54 7.39
C TYR A 17 -21.39 6.74 8.87
N GLN A 18 -21.79 7.89 9.44
CA GLN A 18 -21.72 8.13 10.89
C GLN A 18 -22.53 7.10 11.67
N ASN A 19 -23.71 6.74 11.19
CA ASN A 19 -24.56 5.71 11.80
C ASN A 19 -23.99 4.30 11.63
N LYS A 20 -23.47 3.96 10.44
CA LYS A 20 -22.81 2.67 10.17
C LYS A 20 -21.60 2.45 11.08
N ASP A 21 -20.84 3.50 11.36
CA ASP A 21 -19.61 3.47 12.16
C ASP A 21 -19.87 3.73 13.66
N GLY A 22 -21.12 4.02 14.06
CA GLY A 22 -21.47 4.36 15.44
C GLY A 22 -21.21 3.28 16.49
N HIS A 23 -20.99 2.02 16.06
CA HIS A 23 -20.59 0.90 16.92
C HIS A 23 -19.08 0.88 17.22
N LEU A 24 -18.28 1.65 16.46
CA LEU A 24 -16.83 1.72 16.64
C LEU A 24 -16.47 2.65 17.79
N LYS A 25 -15.66 2.17 18.73
CA LYS A 25 -15.23 2.97 19.88
C LYS A 25 -14.07 3.89 19.48
N ARG A 26 -14.21 5.18 19.73
CA ARG A 26 -13.16 6.18 19.53
C ARG A 26 -12.14 6.10 20.66
N THR A 27 -11.08 5.34 20.45
CA THR A 27 -10.03 5.10 21.46
C THR A 27 -8.62 5.44 20.98
N LEU A 28 -8.41 5.49 19.66
CA LEU A 28 -7.08 5.65 19.07
C LEU A 28 -6.58 7.09 19.15
N ARG A 29 -5.36 7.24 19.66
CA ARG A 29 -4.64 8.51 19.83
C ARG A 29 -3.61 8.71 18.72
N VAL A 30 -2.97 9.87 18.67
CA VAL A 30 -1.90 10.18 17.70
C VAL A 30 -0.80 9.13 17.70
N ARG A 31 -0.34 8.68 18.88
CA ARG A 31 0.72 7.66 19.01
C ARG A 31 0.31 6.33 18.38
N ASP A 32 -0.96 5.95 18.51
CA ASP A 32 -1.46 4.68 17.97
C ASP A 32 -1.52 4.74 16.44
N PHE A 33 -1.91 5.88 15.88
CA PHE A 33 -1.87 6.12 14.45
C PHE A 33 -0.45 6.30 13.89
N LEU A 34 0.48 6.86 14.65
CA LEU A 34 1.90 6.88 14.28
C LEU A 34 2.46 5.45 14.21
N ALA A 35 2.17 4.63 15.22
CA ALA A 35 2.60 3.23 15.21
C ALA A 35 1.97 2.45 14.05
N LEU A 36 0.65 2.56 13.85
CA LEU A 36 -0.05 1.95 12.73
C LEU A 36 0.55 2.38 11.39
N GLY A 37 0.76 3.70 11.20
CA GLY A 37 1.28 4.24 9.94
C GLY A 37 2.73 3.84 9.67
N VAL A 38 3.61 3.97 10.66
CA VAL A 38 4.99 3.48 10.51
C VAL A 38 5.01 1.97 10.30
N GLY A 39 4.15 1.22 11.02
CA GLY A 39 4.05 -0.23 10.89
C GLY A 39 3.64 -0.70 9.50
N THR A 40 2.71 0.02 8.85
CA THR A 40 2.23 -0.30 7.50
C THR A 40 3.16 0.21 6.41
N ILE A 41 3.62 1.47 6.48
CA ILE A 41 4.52 2.06 5.48
C ILE A 41 5.89 1.38 5.54
N VAL A 42 6.47 1.24 6.73
CA VAL A 42 7.78 0.62 6.96
C VAL A 42 7.61 -0.90 7.08
N SER A 43 7.37 -1.56 5.95
CA SER A 43 7.14 -3.01 5.88
C SER A 43 8.16 -3.69 4.95
N THR A 44 7.71 -4.53 4.04
CA THR A 44 8.55 -5.27 3.08
C THR A 44 9.41 -4.35 2.21
N SER A 45 8.85 -3.23 1.77
CA SER A 45 9.44 -2.33 0.79
C SER A 45 10.80 -1.76 1.23
N ILE A 46 11.00 -1.45 2.52
CA ILE A 46 12.26 -0.87 3.00
C ILE A 46 13.43 -1.86 2.95
N PHE A 47 13.15 -3.15 3.07
CA PHE A 47 14.17 -4.19 3.05
C PHE A 47 14.51 -4.70 1.65
N THR A 48 13.69 -4.36 0.65
CA THR A 48 13.78 -4.95 -0.70
C THR A 48 13.94 -3.90 -1.80
N LEU A 49 13.08 -2.87 -1.86
CA LEU A 49 13.05 -1.93 -2.97
C LEU A 49 14.34 -1.12 -3.17
N PRO A 50 15.05 -0.63 -2.12
CA PRO A 50 16.23 0.19 -2.35
C PRO A 50 17.29 -0.50 -3.22
N GLY A 51 17.53 -1.79 -3.00
CA GLY A 51 18.50 -2.57 -3.79
C GLY A 51 17.99 -2.85 -5.20
N ILE A 52 16.75 -3.30 -5.33
CA ILE A 52 16.14 -3.64 -6.63
C ILE A 52 16.10 -2.41 -7.54
N VAL A 53 15.59 -1.28 -7.05
CA VAL A 53 15.48 -0.06 -7.86
C VAL A 53 16.85 0.54 -8.18
N ALA A 54 17.81 0.42 -7.28
CA ALA A 54 19.18 0.81 -7.59
C ALA A 54 19.76 -0.03 -8.74
N ALA A 55 19.54 -1.34 -8.73
CA ALA A 55 20.05 -2.23 -9.75
C ALA A 55 19.35 -2.08 -11.11
N GLU A 56 18.03 -1.89 -11.11
CA GLU A 56 17.21 -1.93 -12.32
C GLU A 56 17.00 -0.56 -12.98
N HIS A 57 17.08 0.55 -12.20
CA HIS A 57 16.67 1.88 -12.69
C HIS A 57 17.63 3.01 -12.35
N ALA A 58 17.90 3.28 -11.06
CA ALA A 58 18.46 4.57 -10.65
C ALA A 58 19.97 4.53 -10.31
N GLY A 59 20.56 3.35 -10.15
CA GLY A 59 21.94 3.24 -9.64
C GLY A 59 22.08 3.86 -8.25
N PRO A 60 23.23 4.50 -7.95
CA PRO A 60 23.44 5.19 -6.68
C PRO A 60 22.45 6.33 -6.41
N ALA A 61 21.87 6.91 -7.48
CA ALA A 61 20.86 7.97 -7.38
C ALA A 61 19.49 7.51 -6.88
N VAL A 62 19.31 6.24 -6.49
CA VAL A 62 18.06 5.70 -5.95
C VAL A 62 17.51 6.51 -4.78
N ALA A 63 18.37 7.14 -3.97
CA ALA A 63 17.94 8.04 -2.90
C ALA A 63 17.18 9.28 -3.42
N LEU A 64 17.52 9.78 -4.62
CA LEU A 64 16.75 10.84 -5.28
C LEU A 64 15.38 10.34 -5.72
N SER A 65 15.29 9.11 -6.23
CA SER A 65 14.00 8.50 -6.55
C SER A 65 13.11 8.38 -5.31
N PHE A 66 13.65 7.97 -4.16
CA PHE A 66 12.93 7.96 -2.89
C PHE A 66 12.49 9.35 -2.45
N LEU A 67 13.36 10.36 -2.57
CA LEU A 67 13.02 11.75 -2.22
C LEU A 67 11.90 12.31 -3.11
N LEU A 68 11.99 12.12 -4.41
CA LEU A 68 10.96 12.59 -5.35
C LEU A 68 9.62 11.86 -5.14
N ALA A 69 9.64 10.54 -4.94
CA ALA A 69 8.45 9.78 -4.58
C ALA A 69 7.85 10.25 -3.25
N ALA A 70 8.67 10.58 -2.26
CA ALA A 70 8.27 11.13 -0.97
C ALA A 70 7.55 12.47 -1.10
N ILE A 71 8.02 13.35 -1.99
CA ILE A 71 7.36 14.64 -2.27
C ILE A 71 5.95 14.39 -2.79
N VAL A 72 5.79 13.52 -3.79
CA VAL A 72 4.46 13.20 -4.34
C VAL A 72 3.57 12.55 -3.28
N ALA A 73 4.08 11.58 -2.52
CA ALA A 73 3.35 10.93 -1.45
C ALA A 73 2.94 11.92 -0.34
N GLY A 74 3.82 12.88 -0.01
CA GLY A 74 3.53 13.97 0.94
C GLY A 74 2.37 14.86 0.50
N LEU A 75 2.33 15.22 -0.78
CA LEU A 75 1.23 15.99 -1.33
C LEU A 75 -0.10 15.24 -1.27
N VAL A 76 -0.09 13.94 -1.59
CA VAL A 76 -1.27 13.07 -1.42
C VAL A 76 -1.64 12.95 0.06
N ALA A 77 -0.67 12.78 0.95
CA ALA A 77 -0.92 12.67 2.39
C ALA A 77 -1.57 13.94 2.99
N PHE A 78 -1.26 15.12 2.47
CA PHE A 78 -1.97 16.36 2.83
C PHE A 78 -3.45 16.30 2.45
N THR A 79 -3.79 15.79 1.26
CA THR A 79 -5.20 15.64 0.86
C THR A 79 -5.92 14.61 1.73
N TYR A 80 -5.29 13.49 2.04
CA TYR A 80 -5.81 12.45 2.94
C TYR A 80 -6.00 12.96 4.36
N ALA A 81 -5.07 13.76 4.87
CA ALA A 81 -5.14 14.34 6.20
C ALA A 81 -6.38 15.25 6.36
N GLU A 82 -6.67 16.10 5.38
CA GLU A 82 -7.87 16.94 5.38
C GLU A 82 -9.15 16.11 5.22
N MET A 83 -9.16 15.16 4.26
CA MET A 83 -10.32 14.28 4.04
C MET A 83 -10.66 13.45 5.28
N ALA A 84 -9.67 12.84 5.93
CA ALA A 84 -9.86 12.05 7.13
C ALA A 84 -10.28 12.89 8.35
N ALA A 85 -9.86 14.16 8.41
CA ALA A 85 -10.32 15.10 9.44
C ALA A 85 -11.76 15.54 9.20
N ALA A 86 -12.15 15.79 7.96
CA ALA A 86 -13.50 16.22 7.58
C ALA A 86 -14.52 15.07 7.62
N MET A 87 -14.13 13.91 7.15
CA MET A 87 -14.98 12.73 6.99
C MET A 87 -14.30 11.51 7.65
N PRO A 88 -14.31 11.40 8.98
CA PRO A 88 -13.73 10.29 9.71
C PRO A 88 -14.60 9.02 9.60
N PHE A 89 -14.70 8.48 8.37
CA PHE A 89 -15.49 7.29 8.05
C PHE A 89 -14.59 6.09 7.86
N ALA A 90 -15.04 4.93 8.30
CA ALA A 90 -14.40 3.67 7.93
C ALA A 90 -14.51 3.45 6.41
N GLY A 91 -13.42 2.95 5.79
CA GLY A 91 -13.39 2.70 4.35
C GLY A 91 -12.62 3.72 3.52
N SER A 92 -12.03 4.76 4.14
CA SER A 92 -11.09 5.68 3.48
C SER A 92 -11.64 6.27 2.17
N ALA A 93 -10.85 6.24 1.09
CA ALA A 93 -11.19 6.81 -0.21
C ALA A 93 -12.51 6.28 -0.79
N TYR A 94 -12.85 4.99 -0.58
CA TYR A 94 -14.13 4.44 -1.03
C TYR A 94 -15.33 5.25 -0.50
N SER A 95 -15.37 5.43 0.83
CA SER A 95 -16.46 6.15 1.50
C SER A 95 -16.50 7.62 1.11
N TRP A 96 -15.35 8.29 1.05
CA TRP A 96 -15.26 9.70 0.68
C TRP A 96 -15.71 9.98 -0.74
N ILE A 97 -15.24 9.17 -1.69
CA ILE A 97 -15.60 9.34 -3.09
C ILE A 97 -17.09 9.05 -3.32
N ASN A 98 -17.64 8.07 -2.61
CA ASN A 98 -19.06 7.76 -2.66
C ASN A 98 -19.94 8.94 -2.17
N VAL A 99 -19.53 9.63 -1.08
CA VAL A 99 -20.21 10.82 -0.56
C VAL A 99 -20.06 12.02 -1.50
N LEU A 100 -18.88 12.22 -2.09
CA LEU A 100 -18.56 13.45 -2.85
C LEU A 100 -18.93 13.36 -4.33
N PHE A 101 -18.72 12.21 -4.98
CA PHE A 101 -18.93 12.02 -6.42
C PHE A 101 -20.09 11.09 -6.74
N GLY A 102 -20.44 10.18 -5.83
CA GLY A 102 -21.52 9.20 -6.02
C GLY A 102 -21.02 7.77 -6.17
N GLU A 103 -21.98 6.85 -6.29
CA GLU A 103 -21.78 5.41 -6.18
C GLU A 103 -20.80 4.84 -7.20
N PHE A 104 -20.92 5.22 -8.46
CA PHE A 104 -20.02 4.71 -9.52
C PHE A 104 -18.56 5.08 -9.25
N PHE A 105 -18.31 6.34 -8.91
CA PHE A 105 -16.95 6.80 -8.61
C PHE A 105 -16.44 6.19 -7.29
N GLY A 106 -17.31 6.01 -6.31
CA GLY A 106 -17.02 5.27 -5.09
C GLY A 106 -16.63 3.82 -5.40
N TRP A 107 -17.39 3.15 -6.27
CA TRP A 107 -17.05 1.82 -6.75
C TRP A 107 -15.67 1.77 -7.43
N VAL A 108 -15.38 2.71 -8.35
CA VAL A 108 -14.08 2.75 -9.04
C VAL A 108 -12.93 2.94 -8.06
N ALA A 109 -13.07 3.86 -7.08
CA ALA A 109 -12.06 4.06 -6.04
C ALA A 109 -11.90 2.82 -5.13
N GLY A 110 -13.01 2.20 -4.73
CA GLY A 110 -12.99 0.98 -3.95
C GLY A 110 -12.43 -0.22 -4.72
N TRP A 111 -12.71 -0.32 -6.02
CA TRP A 111 -12.15 -1.34 -6.90
C TRP A 111 -10.63 -1.19 -7.08
N ALA A 112 -10.13 0.07 -7.09
CA ALA A 112 -8.71 0.38 -7.04
C ALA A 112 -8.07 -0.11 -5.74
N LEU A 113 -8.68 0.17 -4.58
CA LEU A 113 -8.22 -0.31 -3.28
C LEU A 113 -8.27 -1.84 -3.17
N LEU A 114 -9.24 -2.48 -3.80
CA LEU A 114 -9.33 -3.94 -3.83
C LEU A 114 -8.15 -4.57 -4.58
N ALA A 115 -7.76 -3.98 -5.73
CA ALA A 115 -6.55 -4.38 -6.43
C ALA A 115 -5.32 -4.23 -5.54
N GLU A 116 -5.20 -3.08 -4.86
CA GLU A 116 -4.11 -2.82 -3.92
C GLU A 116 -4.00 -3.93 -2.87
N TYR A 117 -5.09 -4.30 -2.18
CA TYR A 117 -5.05 -5.33 -1.15
C TYR A 117 -4.72 -6.72 -1.69
N PHE A 118 -5.27 -7.11 -2.84
CA PHE A 118 -4.93 -8.39 -3.47
C PHE A 118 -3.44 -8.50 -3.79
N ILE A 119 -2.89 -7.44 -4.35
CA ILE A 119 -1.50 -7.43 -4.78
C ILE A 119 -0.57 -7.19 -3.59
N ALA A 120 -0.97 -6.39 -2.59
CA ALA A 120 -0.19 -6.18 -1.37
C ALA A 120 -0.01 -7.49 -0.58
N VAL A 121 -1.04 -8.32 -0.48
CA VAL A 121 -0.93 -9.67 0.12
C VAL A 121 0.13 -10.49 -0.60
N ALA A 122 0.09 -10.52 -1.93
CA ALA A 122 1.05 -11.23 -2.77
C ALA A 122 2.48 -10.67 -2.62
N PHE A 123 2.63 -9.35 -2.65
CA PHE A 123 3.90 -8.64 -2.52
C PHE A 123 4.57 -8.88 -1.16
N VAL A 124 3.81 -8.75 -0.07
CA VAL A 124 4.32 -8.98 1.29
C VAL A 124 4.71 -10.43 1.48
N ALA A 125 3.92 -11.38 0.95
CA ALA A 125 4.25 -12.80 1.03
C ALA A 125 5.50 -13.18 0.22
N SER A 126 5.69 -12.60 -0.95
CA SER A 126 6.91 -12.77 -1.76
C SER A 126 8.15 -12.22 -1.03
N GLY A 127 8.04 -11.03 -0.43
CA GLY A 127 9.11 -10.45 0.38
C GLY A 127 9.39 -11.27 1.66
N PHE A 128 8.35 -11.79 2.32
CA PHE A 128 8.49 -12.72 3.44
C PHE A 128 9.27 -13.97 3.02
N SER A 129 8.90 -14.59 1.90
CA SER A 129 9.57 -15.76 1.36
C SER A 129 11.07 -15.50 1.12
N ALA A 130 11.40 -14.39 0.46
CA ALA A 130 12.79 -14.04 0.16
C ALA A 130 13.62 -13.82 1.44
N ASN A 131 13.09 -13.06 2.40
CA ASN A 131 13.80 -12.79 3.65
C ASN A 131 13.90 -14.03 4.54
N LEU A 132 12.89 -14.90 4.59
CA LEU A 132 12.95 -16.17 5.30
C LEU A 132 14.03 -17.09 4.72
N ARG A 133 14.10 -17.21 3.38
CA ARG A 133 15.15 -17.96 2.71
C ARG A 133 16.55 -17.41 3.02
N GLY A 134 16.72 -16.10 2.99
CA GLY A 134 17.96 -15.44 3.36
C GLY A 134 18.35 -15.71 4.83
N LEU A 135 17.38 -15.81 5.72
CA LEU A 135 17.58 -16.10 7.14
C LEU A 135 18.03 -17.56 7.39
N VAL A 136 17.45 -18.53 6.66
CA VAL A 136 17.72 -19.96 6.89
C VAL A 136 18.85 -20.52 6.02
N LYS A 137 19.23 -19.85 4.92
CA LYS A 137 20.32 -20.27 4.06
C LYS A 137 21.66 -20.50 4.77
N PRO A 138 22.11 -19.62 5.70
CA PRO A 138 23.38 -19.82 6.41
C PRO A 138 23.42 -21.07 7.29
N ILE A 139 22.26 -21.63 7.68
CA ILE A 139 22.16 -22.87 8.46
C ILE A 139 21.96 -24.11 7.57
N GLY A 140 22.14 -23.97 6.26
CA GLY A 140 22.12 -25.10 5.31
C GLY A 140 20.73 -25.51 4.84
N ILE A 141 19.67 -24.71 5.10
CA ILE A 141 18.32 -25.00 4.63
C ILE A 141 18.10 -24.27 3.31
N GLU A 142 18.13 -25.02 2.20
CA GLU A 142 17.85 -24.51 0.86
C GLU A 142 16.75 -25.33 0.20
N LEU A 143 15.76 -24.64 -0.36
CA LEU A 143 14.71 -25.24 -1.18
C LEU A 143 15.16 -25.26 -2.66
N PRO A 144 14.72 -26.27 -3.44
CA PRO A 144 14.95 -26.27 -4.88
C PRO A 144 14.45 -24.96 -5.51
N ALA A 145 15.20 -24.44 -6.47
CA ALA A 145 14.87 -23.17 -7.15
C ALA A 145 13.45 -23.18 -7.73
N ALA A 146 13.01 -24.31 -8.26
CA ALA A 146 11.65 -24.48 -8.81
C ALA A 146 10.52 -24.21 -7.79
N LEU A 147 10.75 -24.43 -6.49
CA LEU A 147 9.76 -24.31 -5.42
C LEU A 147 9.97 -23.02 -4.57
N SER A 148 11.03 -22.31 -4.81
CA SER A 148 11.42 -21.17 -3.97
C SER A 148 11.40 -19.83 -4.69
N ASN A 149 11.14 -19.81 -6.00
CA ASN A 149 11.07 -18.59 -6.79
C ASN A 149 9.81 -18.61 -7.67
N PRO A 150 9.22 -17.44 -7.96
CA PRO A 150 8.10 -17.33 -8.87
C PRO A 150 8.49 -17.72 -10.32
N PHE A 151 7.48 -17.95 -11.13
CA PHE A 151 7.66 -18.37 -12.53
C PHE A 151 8.55 -17.38 -13.31
N GLY A 152 9.52 -17.94 -14.06
CA GLY A 152 10.43 -17.16 -14.90
C GLY A 152 11.56 -16.43 -14.15
N THR A 153 11.67 -16.57 -12.82
CA THR A 153 12.72 -15.93 -12.02
C THR A 153 13.67 -16.97 -11.45
N ASN A 154 14.98 -16.87 -11.74
CA ASN A 154 16.04 -17.73 -11.17
C ASN A 154 15.74 -19.25 -11.27
N GLY A 155 15.13 -19.71 -12.37
CA GLY A 155 14.73 -21.11 -12.55
C GLY A 155 13.51 -21.54 -11.70
N GLY A 156 12.77 -20.57 -11.19
CA GLY A 156 11.57 -20.81 -10.40
C GLY A 156 10.35 -21.23 -11.22
N PHE A 157 9.45 -21.96 -10.57
CA PHE A 157 8.14 -22.31 -11.09
C PHE A 157 7.03 -21.81 -10.16
N ILE A 158 7.23 -21.93 -8.86
CA ILE A 158 6.27 -21.47 -7.83
C ILE A 158 7.02 -21.11 -6.54
N ASP A 159 6.63 -20.00 -5.90
CA ASP A 159 7.10 -19.68 -4.55
C ASP A 159 6.16 -20.29 -3.51
N ILE A 160 6.49 -21.52 -3.06
CA ILE A 160 5.66 -22.26 -2.13
C ILE A 160 5.64 -21.63 -0.72
N ILE A 161 6.70 -20.92 -0.33
CA ILE A 161 6.75 -20.24 0.99
C ILE A 161 5.75 -19.09 0.99
N ALA A 162 5.69 -18.31 -0.08
CA ALA A 162 4.69 -17.25 -0.23
C ALA A 162 3.26 -17.81 -0.16
N ALA A 163 2.99 -18.93 -0.85
CA ALA A 163 1.70 -19.60 -0.78
C ALA A 163 1.35 -20.06 0.64
N ILE A 164 2.29 -20.75 1.31
CA ILE A 164 2.08 -21.28 2.67
C ILE A 164 1.82 -20.16 3.67
N VAL A 165 2.59 -19.06 3.63
CA VAL A 165 2.39 -17.97 4.61
C VAL A 165 1.05 -17.28 4.44
N ILE A 166 0.54 -17.12 3.20
CA ILE A 166 -0.81 -16.60 2.94
C ILE A 166 -1.86 -17.53 3.53
N LEU A 167 -1.74 -18.86 3.27
CA LEU A 167 -2.67 -19.86 3.79
C LEU A 167 -2.67 -19.93 5.33
N LEU A 168 -1.49 -19.89 5.95
CA LEU A 168 -1.37 -19.87 7.41
C LEU A 168 -2.01 -18.61 8.00
N THR A 169 -1.77 -17.45 7.38
CA THR A 169 -2.37 -16.18 7.82
C THR A 169 -3.90 -16.23 7.69
N ALA A 170 -4.42 -16.76 6.59
CA ALA A 170 -5.86 -16.94 6.39
C ALA A 170 -6.47 -17.86 7.46
N LEU A 171 -5.80 -18.97 7.76
CA LEU A 171 -6.22 -19.92 8.81
C LEU A 171 -6.27 -19.25 10.18
N LEU A 172 -5.25 -18.47 10.54
CA LEU A 172 -5.18 -17.74 11.80
C LEU A 172 -6.31 -16.69 11.89
N LEU A 173 -6.52 -15.91 10.84
CA LEU A 173 -7.59 -14.92 10.79
C LEU A 173 -8.98 -15.56 10.88
N SER A 174 -9.20 -16.69 10.22
CA SER A 174 -10.48 -17.42 10.28
C SER A 174 -10.82 -17.92 11.69
N ARG A 175 -9.81 -18.15 12.53
CA ARG A 175 -9.96 -18.55 13.94
C ARG A 175 -10.18 -17.39 14.90
N GLY A 176 -10.07 -16.14 14.44
CA GLY A 176 -10.39 -14.96 15.23
C GLY A 176 -9.24 -14.43 16.10
N MET A 177 -8.00 -14.54 15.64
CA MET A 177 -6.85 -13.94 16.32
C MET A 177 -6.88 -12.41 16.19
N SER A 178 -7.51 -11.75 17.15
CA SER A 178 -7.51 -10.28 17.28
C SER A 178 -6.30 -9.73 18.08
N GLU A 179 -5.48 -10.59 18.62
CA GLU A 179 -4.34 -10.20 19.47
C GLU A 179 -3.15 -9.64 18.67
N ALA A 180 -3.13 -9.85 17.35
CA ALA A 180 -2.09 -9.33 16.47
C ALA A 180 -1.96 -7.79 16.56
N ALA A 181 -3.05 -7.06 16.71
CA ALA A 181 -3.06 -5.61 16.83
C ALA A 181 -2.32 -5.09 18.09
N ARG A 182 -2.35 -5.83 19.19
CA ARG A 182 -1.60 -5.43 20.41
C ARG A 182 -0.11 -5.67 20.26
N MET A 183 0.29 -6.70 19.55
CA MET A 183 1.70 -6.98 19.26
C MET A 183 2.27 -5.99 18.24
N GLU A 184 1.45 -5.37 17.40
CA GLU A 184 1.87 -4.49 16.32
C GLU A 184 2.72 -3.30 16.82
N ASN A 185 2.32 -2.64 17.93
CA ASN A 185 3.09 -1.53 18.51
C ASN A 185 4.52 -1.91 18.92
N ILE A 186 4.69 -3.09 19.52
CA ILE A 186 6.02 -3.58 19.93
C ILE A 186 6.84 -3.94 18.69
N LEU A 187 6.22 -4.59 17.71
CA LEU A 187 6.88 -5.01 16.48
C LEU A 187 7.27 -3.82 15.60
N VAL A 188 6.51 -2.74 15.60
CA VAL A 188 6.89 -1.49 14.91
C VAL A 188 8.15 -0.89 15.50
N ILE A 189 8.25 -0.83 16.83
CA ILE A 189 9.46 -0.35 17.50
C ILE A 189 10.65 -1.24 17.15
N LEU A 190 10.48 -2.58 17.20
CA LEU A 190 11.54 -3.51 16.81
C LEU A 190 11.97 -3.37 15.36
N LYS A 191 11.01 -3.16 14.43
CA LYS A 191 11.33 -2.89 13.01
C LYS A 191 12.16 -1.63 12.84
N VAL A 192 11.77 -0.54 13.49
CA VAL A 192 12.52 0.73 13.43
C VAL A 192 13.94 0.54 14.02
N LEU A 193 14.07 -0.15 15.14
CA LEU A 193 15.37 -0.45 15.74
C LEU A 193 16.23 -1.34 14.83
N ALA A 194 15.65 -2.32 14.15
CA ALA A 194 16.35 -3.17 13.18
C ALA A 194 16.87 -2.35 11.97
N ILE A 195 16.09 -1.38 11.50
CA ILE A 195 16.50 -0.49 10.42
C ILE A 195 17.62 0.44 10.89
N ILE A 196 17.50 1.01 12.07
CA ILE A 196 18.57 1.84 12.67
C ILE A 196 19.85 1.01 12.84
N LEU A 197 19.73 -0.23 13.32
CA LEU A 197 20.85 -1.16 13.45
C LEU A 197 21.51 -1.43 12.08
N PHE A 198 20.70 -1.69 11.04
CA PHE A 198 21.21 -1.82 9.67
C PHE A 198 21.97 -0.57 9.22
N VAL A 199 21.40 0.62 9.43
CA VAL A 199 22.03 1.89 9.04
C VAL A 199 23.37 2.08 9.77
N ILE A 200 23.41 1.90 11.10
CA ILE A 200 24.64 2.08 11.90
C ILE A 200 25.73 1.11 11.45
N VAL A 201 25.40 -0.17 11.31
CA VAL A 201 26.37 -1.18 10.89
C VAL A 201 26.77 -1.00 9.43
N GLY A 202 25.82 -0.69 8.56
CA GLY A 202 26.07 -0.47 7.15
C GLY A 202 26.98 0.73 6.88
N LEU A 203 26.87 1.80 7.69
CA LEU A 203 27.78 2.96 7.61
C LEU A 203 29.26 2.56 7.78
N THR A 204 29.57 1.52 8.54
CA THR A 204 30.96 1.05 8.73
C THR A 204 31.51 0.30 7.50
N ALA A 205 30.63 -0.14 6.60
CA ALA A 205 30.96 -0.91 5.40
C ALA A 205 30.84 -0.07 4.10
N ILE A 206 30.64 1.24 4.20
CA ILE A 206 30.51 2.11 3.03
C ILE A 206 31.86 2.24 2.32
N ASN A 207 31.81 2.04 0.99
CA ASN A 207 32.87 2.42 0.07
C ASN A 207 32.40 3.56 -0.82
N VAL A 208 33.01 4.75 -0.67
CA VAL A 208 32.63 5.96 -1.40
C VAL A 208 32.68 5.79 -2.93
N SER A 209 33.55 4.90 -3.43
CA SER A 209 33.61 4.60 -4.87
C SER A 209 32.32 4.03 -5.45
N ASN A 210 31.48 3.41 -4.63
CA ASN A 210 30.18 2.85 -5.05
C ASN A 210 29.18 3.95 -5.45
N TYR A 211 29.40 5.20 -5.05
CA TYR A 211 28.57 6.34 -5.44
C TYR A 211 28.97 6.99 -6.76
N VAL A 212 30.05 6.52 -7.42
CA VAL A 212 30.58 7.17 -8.63
C VAL A 212 30.41 6.27 -9.85
N PRO A 213 29.75 6.74 -10.90
CA PRO A 213 29.03 8.01 -11.01
C PRO A 213 27.72 7.99 -10.21
N PHE A 214 27.36 9.08 -9.53
CA PHE A 214 26.15 9.14 -8.69
C PHE A 214 24.87 8.97 -9.54
N ILE A 215 24.81 9.62 -10.70
CA ILE A 215 23.81 9.39 -11.72
C ILE A 215 24.49 8.65 -12.88
N PRO A 216 24.28 7.33 -13.05
CA PRO A 216 24.84 6.57 -14.16
C PRO A 216 24.33 7.08 -15.50
N GLU A 217 25.06 6.79 -16.56
CA GLU A 217 24.64 7.10 -17.93
C GLU A 217 23.33 6.38 -18.29
N HIS A 218 22.45 7.10 -19.01
CA HIS A 218 21.17 6.54 -19.44
C HIS A 218 21.34 5.44 -20.47
N LYS A 219 20.63 4.33 -20.27
CA LYS A 219 20.49 3.22 -21.21
C LYS A 219 19.14 2.53 -21.04
N VAL A 220 18.63 2.02 -22.14
CA VAL A 220 17.41 1.20 -22.12
C VAL A 220 17.81 -0.26 -21.86
N THR A 221 17.19 -0.88 -20.89
CA THR A 221 17.41 -2.28 -20.49
C THR A 221 16.14 -3.11 -20.70
N ALA A 222 16.22 -4.41 -20.45
CA ALA A 222 15.03 -5.28 -20.51
C ALA A 222 13.94 -4.90 -19.48
N THR A 223 14.35 -4.26 -18.37
CA THR A 223 13.44 -3.80 -17.30
C THR A 223 12.95 -2.36 -17.51
N GLY A 224 13.41 -1.67 -18.56
CA GLY A 224 13.06 -0.30 -18.87
C GLY A 224 14.25 0.65 -18.83
N ASP A 225 14.01 1.93 -18.52
CA ASP A 225 15.05 2.95 -18.43
C ASP A 225 15.94 2.74 -17.19
N PHE A 226 17.26 2.77 -17.41
CA PHE A 226 18.28 2.76 -16.37
C PHE A 226 19.20 3.98 -16.52
N GLY A 227 19.57 4.59 -15.39
CA GLY A 227 20.47 5.75 -15.37
C GLY A 227 19.83 7.02 -15.91
N GLY A 228 20.55 8.13 -15.81
CA GLY A 228 20.03 9.45 -16.16
C GLY A 228 18.80 9.85 -15.33
N TRP A 229 18.14 10.92 -15.73
CA TRP A 229 16.87 11.34 -15.13
C TRP A 229 15.71 10.38 -15.48
N GLN A 230 15.80 9.68 -16.59
CA GLN A 230 14.83 8.67 -17.04
C GLN A 230 14.80 7.48 -16.07
N GLY A 231 15.98 6.97 -15.68
CA GLY A 231 16.07 5.88 -14.71
C GLY A 231 15.63 6.32 -13.30
N ILE A 232 15.97 7.57 -12.89
CA ILE A 232 15.48 8.13 -11.62
C ILE A 232 13.95 8.20 -11.65
N TYR A 233 13.34 8.67 -12.74
CA TYR A 233 11.89 8.76 -12.90
C TYR A 233 11.21 7.38 -12.90
N ALA A 234 11.77 6.40 -13.60
CA ALA A 234 11.29 5.02 -13.55
C ALA A 234 11.35 4.46 -12.12
N GLY A 235 12.44 4.75 -11.41
CA GLY A 235 12.59 4.45 -9.98
C GLY A 235 11.51 5.10 -9.12
N VAL A 236 11.17 6.37 -9.33
CA VAL A 236 10.08 7.06 -8.60
C VAL A 236 8.77 6.29 -8.73
N SER A 237 8.43 5.87 -9.96
CA SER A 237 7.17 5.18 -10.22
C SER A 237 7.11 3.81 -9.53
N MET A 238 8.22 3.08 -9.48
CA MET A 238 8.30 1.80 -8.79
C MET A 238 8.34 1.94 -7.26
N ILE A 239 9.08 2.95 -6.75
CA ILE A 239 9.25 3.21 -5.31
C ILE A 239 7.98 3.76 -4.67
N PHE A 240 7.09 4.39 -5.44
CA PHE A 240 5.93 5.09 -4.89
C PHE A 240 5.13 4.22 -3.91
N LEU A 241 5.02 2.91 -4.19
CA LEU A 241 4.38 1.95 -3.28
C LEU A 241 5.01 1.92 -1.88
N ALA A 242 6.29 2.27 -1.75
CA ALA A 242 6.98 2.25 -0.45
C ALA A 242 6.36 3.22 0.56
N TYR A 243 5.74 4.28 0.08
CA TYR A 243 5.07 5.28 0.90
C TYR A 243 3.58 5.03 1.07
N ILE A 244 3.00 4.03 0.41
CA ILE A 244 1.61 3.59 0.59
C ILE A 244 1.47 2.97 1.99
N GLY A 245 0.31 3.19 2.61
CA GLY A 245 0.01 2.71 3.97
C GLY A 245 -0.60 3.80 4.87
N PHE A 246 -0.42 5.09 4.55
CA PHE A 246 -1.13 6.15 5.26
C PHE A 246 -2.64 6.16 4.97
N ASP A 247 -3.07 5.57 3.88
CA ASP A 247 -4.47 5.30 3.55
C ASP A 247 -5.11 4.32 4.53
N SER A 248 -4.36 3.34 5.02
CA SER A 248 -4.80 2.42 6.08
C SER A 248 -5.03 3.15 7.41
N ILE A 249 -4.24 4.20 7.71
CA ILE A 249 -4.51 5.12 8.83
C ILE A 249 -5.88 5.77 8.64
N ALA A 250 -6.13 6.28 7.44
CA ALA A 250 -7.38 6.94 7.10
C ALA A 250 -8.59 5.99 7.17
N ALA A 251 -8.42 4.72 6.84
CA ALA A 251 -9.47 3.70 6.96
C ALA A 251 -9.92 3.46 8.41
N ASN A 252 -9.05 3.73 9.38
CA ASN A 252 -9.35 3.61 10.81
C ASN A 252 -9.76 4.96 11.46
N SER A 253 -10.02 5.98 10.67
CA SER A 253 -10.34 7.34 11.17
C SER A 253 -11.59 7.40 12.03
N ALA A 254 -12.54 6.49 11.83
CA ALA A 254 -13.76 6.37 12.67
C ALA A 254 -13.46 6.05 14.14
N GLU A 255 -12.32 5.39 14.41
CA GLU A 255 -11.88 5.04 15.78
C GLU A 255 -11.00 6.11 16.44
N ALA A 256 -10.72 7.22 15.74
CA ALA A 256 -9.91 8.30 16.26
C ALA A 256 -10.60 9.07 17.40
N LEU A 257 -9.89 9.28 18.52
CA LEU A 257 -10.40 10.00 19.68
C LEU A 257 -10.77 11.45 19.34
N ASN A 258 -9.95 12.12 18.54
CA ASN A 258 -10.20 13.47 18.02
C ASN A 258 -9.71 13.52 16.55
N PRO A 259 -10.53 13.08 15.56
CA PRO A 259 -10.12 12.98 14.17
C PRO A 259 -9.50 14.25 13.61
N GLN A 260 -10.05 15.41 13.97
CA GLN A 260 -9.61 16.73 13.51
C GLN A 260 -8.11 17.02 13.81
N LYS A 261 -7.58 16.50 14.90
CA LYS A 261 -6.19 16.67 15.30
C LYS A 261 -5.36 15.41 15.09
N THR A 262 -5.99 14.26 15.34
CA THR A 262 -5.29 12.95 15.34
C THR A 262 -4.93 12.50 13.93
N MET A 263 -5.85 12.68 12.96
CA MET A 263 -5.63 12.21 11.60
C MET A 263 -4.48 12.93 10.89
N PRO A 264 -4.43 14.29 10.84
CA PRO A 264 -3.31 14.97 10.20
C PRO A 264 -1.96 14.63 10.83
N ARG A 265 -1.88 14.57 12.16
CA ARG A 265 -0.63 14.26 12.86
C ARG A 265 -0.20 12.81 12.67
N GLY A 266 -1.14 11.87 12.66
CA GLY A 266 -0.88 10.46 12.42
C GLY A 266 -0.37 10.21 11.00
N ILE A 267 -1.07 10.73 9.99
CA ILE A 267 -0.75 10.55 8.58
C ILE A 267 0.59 11.21 8.23
N LEU A 268 0.73 12.50 8.49
CA LEU A 268 1.93 13.24 8.11
C LEU A 268 3.14 12.84 8.96
N GLY A 269 2.93 12.55 10.24
CA GLY A 269 4.01 12.13 11.14
C GLY A 269 4.58 10.77 10.77
N SER A 270 3.74 9.77 10.51
CA SER A 270 4.20 8.44 10.09
C SER A 270 4.94 8.47 8.75
N LEU A 271 4.41 9.23 7.78
CA LEU A 271 5.07 9.41 6.50
C LEU A 271 6.44 10.08 6.65
N SER A 272 6.55 11.12 7.49
CA SER A 272 7.83 11.80 7.74
C SER A 272 8.89 10.86 8.31
N VAL A 273 8.52 10.02 9.28
CA VAL A 273 9.43 8.99 9.82
C VAL A 273 9.85 8.01 8.72
N ALA A 274 8.91 7.54 7.93
CA ALA A 274 9.18 6.59 6.84
C ALA A 274 10.14 7.19 5.81
N ILE A 275 9.96 8.45 5.40
CA ILE A 275 10.83 9.14 4.44
C ILE A 275 12.29 9.12 4.91
N VAL A 276 12.53 9.50 6.16
CA VAL A 276 13.89 9.51 6.73
C VAL A 276 14.51 8.12 6.71
N LEU A 277 13.75 7.10 7.13
CA LEU A 277 14.24 5.72 7.18
C LEU A 277 14.54 5.17 5.78
N PHE A 278 13.66 5.38 4.79
CA PHE A 278 13.87 4.91 3.43
C PHE A 278 15.09 5.55 2.76
N ILE A 279 15.26 6.86 2.89
CA ILE A 279 16.41 7.57 2.32
C ILE A 279 17.71 7.11 2.99
N ALA A 280 17.72 6.93 4.31
CA ALA A 280 18.88 6.43 5.04
C ALA A 280 19.27 5.01 4.58
N VAL A 281 18.30 4.10 4.49
CA VAL A 281 18.54 2.73 4.01
C VAL A 281 19.04 2.72 2.57
N ALA A 282 18.42 3.52 1.69
CA ALA A 282 18.81 3.60 0.29
C ALA A 282 20.27 4.08 0.13
N LEU A 283 20.65 5.15 0.83
CA LEU A 283 22.01 5.66 0.78
C LEU A 283 23.03 4.65 1.31
N VAL A 284 22.77 4.06 2.48
CA VAL A 284 23.70 3.10 3.08
C VAL A 284 23.86 1.87 2.18
N LEU A 285 22.74 1.33 1.67
CA LEU A 285 22.76 0.12 0.86
C LEU A 285 23.62 0.28 -0.39
N VAL A 286 23.41 1.35 -1.18
CA VAL A 286 24.22 1.60 -2.40
C VAL A 286 25.64 1.99 -2.10
N GLY A 287 25.95 2.46 -0.88
CA GLY A 287 27.30 2.70 -0.42
C GLY A 287 28.06 1.43 -0.02
N MET A 288 27.36 0.42 0.53
CA MET A 288 27.99 -0.85 0.94
C MET A 288 28.52 -1.65 -0.24
N PHE A 289 27.74 -1.79 -1.30
CA PHE A 289 28.09 -2.54 -2.50
C PHE A 289 27.64 -1.80 -3.75
N HIS A 290 28.35 -2.08 -4.88
CA HIS A 290 27.96 -1.51 -6.16
C HIS A 290 26.54 -1.98 -6.53
N TYR A 291 25.72 -1.07 -7.01
CA TYR A 291 24.29 -1.27 -7.25
C TYR A 291 23.96 -2.51 -8.11
N SER A 292 24.83 -2.85 -9.09
CA SER A 292 24.63 -4.01 -9.96
C SER A 292 24.61 -5.34 -9.21
N GLN A 293 25.18 -5.42 -8.02
CA GLN A 293 25.21 -6.65 -7.22
C GLN A 293 23.85 -6.93 -6.54
N TYR A 294 22.95 -5.97 -6.56
CA TYR A 294 21.58 -6.16 -6.06
C TYR A 294 20.60 -6.68 -7.12
N ALA A 295 21.05 -6.87 -8.37
CA ALA A 295 20.21 -7.39 -9.44
C ALA A 295 19.67 -8.79 -9.08
N ASN A 296 18.37 -9.00 -9.30
CA ASN A 296 17.65 -10.24 -8.97
C ASN A 296 17.74 -10.67 -7.49
N ASN A 297 18.04 -9.74 -6.58
CA ASN A 297 18.14 -10.01 -5.16
C ASN A 297 16.90 -9.45 -4.43
N ALA A 298 16.03 -10.33 -3.97
CA ALA A 298 14.80 -9.96 -3.27
C ALA A 298 15.00 -9.71 -1.75
N GLU A 299 16.23 -9.87 -1.22
CA GLU A 299 16.56 -9.59 0.20
C GLU A 299 17.88 -8.79 0.33
N PRO A 300 18.02 -7.64 -0.36
CA PRO A 300 19.28 -6.93 -0.50
C PRO A 300 19.88 -6.46 0.83
N VAL A 301 19.06 -6.08 1.81
CA VAL A 301 19.51 -5.61 3.14
C VAL A 301 20.20 -6.74 3.92
N GLY A 302 19.58 -7.91 4.01
CA GLY A 302 20.17 -9.07 4.68
C GLY A 302 21.41 -9.58 3.96
N TRP A 303 21.36 -9.62 2.63
CA TRP A 303 22.49 -10.01 1.79
C TRP A 303 23.70 -9.08 2.01
N ALA A 304 23.50 -7.77 1.99
CA ALA A 304 24.56 -6.78 2.18
C ALA A 304 25.25 -6.92 3.55
N LEU A 305 24.48 -7.11 4.61
CA LEU A 305 25.04 -7.36 5.95
C LEU A 305 25.85 -8.65 6.01
N ARG A 306 25.41 -9.73 5.38
CA ARG A 306 26.18 -10.99 5.33
C ARG A 306 27.49 -10.82 4.55
N GLN A 307 27.43 -10.20 3.38
CA GLN A 307 28.62 -9.99 2.53
C GLN A 307 29.64 -9.06 3.18
N SER A 308 29.20 -8.13 4.01
CA SER A 308 30.09 -7.26 4.80
C SER A 308 30.65 -7.89 6.08
N GLY A 309 30.42 -9.19 6.29
CA GLY A 309 30.93 -9.91 7.47
C GLY A 309 30.07 -9.79 8.73
N HIS A 310 28.91 -9.15 8.66
CA HIS A 310 28.02 -8.92 9.81
C HIS A 310 26.87 -9.95 9.85
N GLY A 311 27.19 -11.25 9.75
CA GLY A 311 26.20 -12.33 9.64
C GLY A 311 25.21 -12.40 10.82
N VAL A 312 25.64 -12.13 12.07
CA VAL A 312 24.76 -12.10 13.24
C VAL A 312 23.76 -10.94 13.13
N VAL A 313 24.21 -9.76 12.73
CA VAL A 313 23.34 -8.59 12.54
C VAL A 313 22.35 -8.85 11.41
N ALA A 314 22.80 -9.48 10.32
CA ALA A 314 21.92 -9.90 9.23
C ALA A 314 20.80 -10.82 9.73
N ALA A 315 21.12 -11.83 10.55
CA ALA A 315 20.15 -12.75 11.12
C ALA A 315 19.11 -12.02 12.00
N ILE A 316 19.55 -11.11 12.86
CA ILE A 316 18.66 -10.30 13.71
C ILE A 316 17.73 -9.43 12.87
N VAL A 317 18.28 -8.66 11.91
CA VAL A 317 17.50 -7.78 11.04
C VAL A 317 16.50 -8.57 10.21
N GLN A 318 16.92 -9.68 9.61
CA GLN A 318 16.03 -10.52 8.82
C GLN A 318 14.94 -11.21 9.65
N ALA A 319 15.26 -11.71 10.85
CA ALA A 319 14.26 -12.30 11.73
C ALA A 319 13.16 -11.28 12.10
N ILE A 320 13.56 -10.06 12.47
CA ILE A 320 12.62 -8.98 12.79
C ILE A 320 11.82 -8.61 11.54
N SER A 321 12.44 -8.56 10.35
CA SER A 321 11.78 -8.26 9.08
C SER A 321 10.72 -9.31 8.75
N VAL A 322 11.04 -10.60 8.86
CA VAL A 322 10.13 -11.72 8.61
C VAL A 322 8.91 -11.65 9.52
N ILE A 323 9.11 -11.44 10.82
CA ILE A 323 8.01 -11.29 11.79
C ILE A 323 7.17 -10.03 11.43
N GLY A 324 7.83 -8.93 11.09
CA GLY A 324 7.16 -7.70 10.69
C GLY A 324 6.34 -7.83 9.40
N MET A 325 6.83 -8.60 8.42
CA MET A 325 6.10 -8.90 7.19
C MET A 325 4.89 -9.81 7.45
N PHE A 326 5.02 -10.77 8.35
CA PHE A 326 3.91 -11.63 8.74
C PHE A 326 2.75 -10.83 9.38
N THR A 327 3.06 -9.86 10.24
CA THR A 327 2.03 -8.98 10.82
C THR A 327 1.42 -8.03 9.79
N ALA A 328 2.21 -7.50 8.86
CA ALA A 328 1.70 -6.70 7.75
C ALA A 328 0.74 -7.51 6.86
N LEU A 329 1.07 -8.78 6.61
CA LEU A 329 0.20 -9.69 5.85
C LEU A 329 -1.16 -9.90 6.54
N ILE A 330 -1.17 -10.08 7.87
CA ILE A 330 -2.40 -10.15 8.67
C ILE A 330 -3.24 -8.88 8.47
N GLY A 331 -2.62 -7.70 8.58
CA GLY A 331 -3.30 -6.41 8.40
C GLY A 331 -3.91 -6.25 7.01
N MET A 332 -3.15 -6.54 5.97
CA MET A 332 -3.60 -6.45 4.57
C MET A 332 -4.74 -7.44 4.25
N MET A 333 -4.65 -8.68 4.74
CA MET A 333 -5.70 -9.68 4.54
C MET A 333 -6.98 -9.32 5.30
N LEU A 334 -6.86 -8.74 6.49
CA LEU A 334 -8.00 -8.27 7.26
C LEU A 334 -8.69 -7.10 6.55
N ALA A 335 -7.93 -6.10 6.10
CA ALA A 335 -8.46 -4.94 5.39
C ALA A 335 -9.12 -5.32 4.07
N GLY A 336 -8.46 -6.13 3.24
CA GLY A 336 -8.99 -6.60 1.96
C GLY A 336 -10.27 -7.43 2.11
N SER A 337 -10.33 -8.32 3.11
CA SER A 337 -11.55 -9.11 3.38
C SER A 337 -12.72 -8.24 3.85
N ARG A 338 -12.45 -7.19 4.64
CA ARG A 338 -13.48 -6.22 5.08
C ARG A 338 -13.99 -5.36 3.91
N LEU A 339 -13.12 -4.99 2.97
CA LEU A 339 -13.53 -4.25 1.78
C LEU A 339 -14.43 -5.09 0.88
N LEU A 340 -14.06 -6.35 0.62
CA LEU A 340 -14.92 -7.31 -0.12
C LEU A 340 -16.27 -7.52 0.58
N TYR A 341 -16.26 -7.68 1.90
CA TYR A 341 -17.46 -7.76 2.70
C TYR A 341 -18.34 -6.51 2.51
N SER A 342 -17.76 -5.32 2.53
CA SER A 342 -18.50 -4.06 2.38
C SER A 342 -19.18 -3.99 1.01
N PHE A 343 -18.52 -4.41 -0.06
CA PHE A 343 -19.13 -4.47 -1.38
C PHE A 343 -20.31 -5.45 -1.45
N GLY A 344 -20.19 -6.63 -0.82
CA GLY A 344 -21.30 -7.58 -0.71
C GLY A 344 -22.46 -7.03 0.11
N ARG A 345 -22.15 -6.33 1.23
CA ARG A 345 -23.14 -5.69 2.10
C ARG A 345 -23.90 -4.57 1.38
N ASP A 346 -23.19 -3.75 0.61
CA ASP A 346 -23.77 -2.62 -0.10
C ASP A 346 -24.47 -3.05 -1.42
N GLY A 347 -24.43 -4.35 -1.76
CA GLY A 347 -25.08 -4.94 -2.94
C GLY A 347 -24.30 -4.74 -4.24
N LEU A 348 -23.08 -4.22 -4.17
CA LEU A 348 -22.22 -4.00 -5.35
C LEU A 348 -21.55 -5.29 -5.85
N LEU A 349 -21.38 -6.26 -4.95
CA LEU A 349 -21.00 -7.65 -5.24
C LEU A 349 -22.00 -8.62 -4.64
N PRO A 350 -21.97 -9.91 -5.02
CA PRO A 350 -22.92 -10.90 -4.51
C PRO A 350 -22.98 -10.92 -2.98
N SER A 351 -24.20 -10.91 -2.45
CA SER A 351 -24.49 -10.80 -1.01
C SER A 351 -23.88 -11.91 -0.15
N TRP A 352 -23.55 -13.07 -0.73
CA TRP A 352 -22.86 -14.14 -0.01
C TRP A 352 -21.48 -13.74 0.53
N LEU A 353 -20.83 -12.71 -0.07
CA LEU A 353 -19.59 -12.14 0.43
C LEU A 353 -19.77 -11.36 1.74
N SER A 354 -20.98 -10.87 2.02
CA SER A 354 -21.30 -10.16 3.26
C SER A 354 -21.67 -11.07 4.43
N HIS A 355 -21.49 -12.40 4.28
CA HIS A 355 -21.74 -13.33 5.37
C HIS A 355 -20.62 -13.26 6.42
N LEU A 356 -21.02 -13.08 7.68
CA LEU A 356 -20.14 -13.14 8.84
C LEU A 356 -20.27 -14.50 9.50
N ASN A 357 -19.19 -15.06 10.00
CA ASN A 357 -19.23 -16.25 10.85
C ASN A 357 -19.66 -15.91 12.29
N ASP A 358 -19.75 -16.91 13.16
CA ASP A 358 -20.14 -16.77 14.59
C ASP A 358 -19.22 -15.82 15.38
N LYS A 359 -18.03 -15.54 14.87
CA LYS A 359 -17.04 -14.58 15.43
C LYS A 359 -17.09 -13.22 14.76
N HIS A 360 -18.12 -12.92 13.99
CA HIS A 360 -18.26 -11.68 13.22
C HIS A 360 -17.12 -11.39 12.22
N LEU A 361 -16.52 -12.45 11.66
CA LEU A 361 -15.46 -12.34 10.65
C LEU A 361 -15.99 -12.66 9.25
N PRO A 362 -15.56 -11.94 8.21
CA PRO A 362 -16.00 -12.14 6.82
C PRO A 362 -15.24 -13.30 6.14
N ASN A 363 -15.42 -14.52 6.62
CA ASN A 363 -14.65 -15.68 6.19
C ASN A 363 -14.76 -15.97 4.68
N ARG A 364 -15.92 -15.75 4.06
CA ARG A 364 -16.07 -15.98 2.61
C ARG A 364 -15.26 -14.98 1.79
N ALA A 365 -15.26 -13.72 2.20
CA ALA A 365 -14.43 -12.69 1.59
C ALA A 365 -12.93 -12.99 1.80
N LEU A 366 -12.56 -13.47 2.99
CA LEU A 366 -11.19 -13.89 3.31
C LEU A 366 -10.72 -15.05 2.40
N VAL A 367 -11.57 -16.04 2.14
CA VAL A 367 -11.25 -17.16 1.24
C VAL A 367 -10.96 -16.66 -0.17
N ILE A 368 -11.78 -15.77 -0.73
CA ILE A 368 -11.54 -15.19 -2.07
C ILE A 368 -10.20 -14.44 -2.10
N LEU A 369 -9.96 -13.59 -1.10
CA LEU A 369 -8.70 -12.86 -1.00
C LEU A 369 -7.50 -13.82 -0.92
N THR A 370 -7.64 -14.90 -0.15
CA THR A 370 -6.60 -15.93 0.01
C THR A 370 -6.29 -16.64 -1.31
N ILE A 371 -7.32 -17.09 -2.03
CA ILE A 371 -7.14 -17.78 -3.32
C ILE A 371 -6.40 -16.87 -4.31
N ILE A 372 -6.87 -15.63 -4.46
CA ILE A 372 -6.26 -14.66 -5.37
C ILE A 372 -4.84 -14.32 -4.91
N GLY A 373 -4.63 -14.08 -3.62
CA GLY A 373 -3.33 -13.77 -3.04
C GLY A 373 -2.31 -14.91 -3.24
N VAL A 374 -2.72 -16.17 -3.06
CA VAL A 374 -1.86 -17.35 -3.31
C VAL A 374 -1.50 -17.44 -4.78
N LEU A 375 -2.46 -17.34 -5.69
CA LEU A 375 -2.20 -17.42 -7.13
C LEU A 375 -1.22 -16.31 -7.58
N ILE A 376 -1.48 -15.07 -7.17
CA ILE A 376 -0.63 -13.95 -7.56
C ILE A 376 0.74 -14.01 -6.85
N GLY A 377 0.77 -14.22 -5.53
CA GLY A 377 2.00 -14.15 -4.73
C GLY A 377 2.97 -15.28 -4.97
N SER A 378 2.49 -16.45 -5.41
CA SER A 378 3.36 -17.59 -5.71
C SER A 378 3.88 -17.60 -7.15
N MET A 379 3.24 -16.87 -8.08
CA MET A 379 3.55 -16.97 -9.51
C MET A 379 4.25 -15.74 -10.07
N PHE A 380 4.04 -14.54 -9.53
CA PHE A 380 4.56 -13.31 -10.11
C PHE A 380 5.81 -12.78 -9.39
N PRO A 381 6.78 -12.22 -10.15
CA PRO A 381 7.99 -11.61 -9.58
C PRO A 381 7.70 -10.41 -8.70
N PHE A 382 8.51 -10.24 -7.65
CA PHE A 382 8.38 -9.17 -6.66
C PHE A 382 8.35 -7.76 -7.30
N ALA A 383 9.25 -7.49 -8.25
CA ALA A 383 9.33 -6.19 -8.94
C ALA A 383 8.05 -5.86 -9.73
N PHE A 384 7.46 -6.87 -10.39
CA PHE A 384 6.19 -6.72 -11.08
C PHE A 384 5.03 -6.42 -10.13
N LEU A 385 4.97 -7.14 -9.00
CA LEU A 385 3.96 -6.90 -7.95
C LEU A 385 4.07 -5.47 -7.40
N ALA A 386 5.29 -4.96 -7.22
CA ALA A 386 5.54 -3.60 -6.78
C ALA A 386 4.93 -2.54 -7.72
N GLN A 387 5.14 -2.69 -9.03
CA GLN A 387 4.56 -1.78 -10.01
C GLN A 387 3.03 -1.86 -10.07
N LEU A 388 2.49 -3.06 -9.92
CA LEU A 388 1.06 -3.30 -10.02
C LEU A 388 0.29 -2.72 -8.80
N ILE A 389 0.87 -2.79 -7.58
CA ILE A 389 0.32 -2.09 -6.40
C ILE A 389 0.30 -0.60 -6.65
N SER A 390 1.43 -0.03 -7.07
CA SER A 390 1.52 1.42 -7.35
C SER A 390 0.43 1.86 -8.33
N ALA A 391 0.20 1.10 -9.39
CA ALA A 391 -0.77 1.45 -10.41
C ALA A 391 -2.22 1.53 -9.87
N GLY A 392 -2.64 0.56 -9.06
CA GLY A 392 -3.97 0.55 -8.43
C GLY A 392 -4.17 1.74 -7.50
N THR A 393 -3.23 1.93 -6.57
CA THR A 393 -3.31 2.98 -5.55
C THR A 393 -3.26 4.38 -6.14
N LEU A 394 -2.43 4.63 -7.16
CA LEU A 394 -2.33 5.93 -7.82
C LEU A 394 -3.68 6.38 -8.42
N VAL A 395 -4.48 5.46 -8.95
CA VAL A 395 -5.84 5.80 -9.44
C VAL A 395 -6.73 6.28 -8.30
N ALA A 396 -6.73 5.60 -7.14
CA ALA A 396 -7.48 6.07 -5.97
C ALA A 396 -7.02 7.46 -5.50
N PHE A 397 -5.71 7.71 -5.52
CA PHE A 397 -5.13 9.00 -5.12
C PHE A 397 -5.48 10.14 -6.09
N MET A 398 -5.59 9.86 -7.38
CA MET A 398 -6.11 10.83 -8.36
C MET A 398 -7.54 11.28 -8.00
N PHE A 399 -8.42 10.33 -7.66
CA PHE A 399 -9.79 10.64 -7.24
C PHE A 399 -9.82 11.45 -5.95
N VAL A 400 -9.01 11.10 -4.94
CA VAL A 400 -8.97 11.82 -3.66
C VAL A 400 -8.44 13.25 -3.87
N SER A 401 -7.45 13.45 -4.73
CA SER A 401 -6.94 14.79 -5.05
C SER A 401 -8.03 15.69 -5.67
N LEU A 402 -8.80 15.16 -6.62
CA LEU A 402 -9.92 15.89 -7.24
C LEU A 402 -11.09 16.07 -6.26
N ALA A 403 -11.27 15.16 -5.32
CA ALA A 403 -12.35 15.22 -4.33
C ALA A 403 -12.24 16.43 -3.41
N MET A 404 -11.05 17.00 -3.22
CA MET A 404 -10.83 18.23 -2.46
C MET A 404 -11.69 19.40 -2.94
N TYR A 405 -11.90 19.53 -4.25
CA TYR A 405 -12.75 20.60 -4.80
C TYR A 405 -14.22 20.42 -4.45
N ARG A 406 -14.67 19.17 -4.31
CA ARG A 406 -16.04 18.86 -3.87
C ARG A 406 -16.20 19.01 -2.36
N LEU A 407 -15.20 18.59 -1.59
CA LEU A 407 -15.18 18.78 -0.13
C LEU A 407 -15.35 20.27 0.22
N ARG A 408 -14.54 21.14 -0.37
CA ARG A 408 -14.57 22.60 -0.11
C ARG A 408 -15.91 23.27 -0.44
N LYS A 409 -16.66 22.75 -1.41
CA LYS A 409 -17.99 23.27 -1.74
C LYS A 409 -19.06 22.86 -0.72
N ARG A 410 -18.84 21.77 0.01
CA ARG A 410 -19.80 21.20 0.98
C ARG A 410 -19.39 21.46 2.45
N GLU A 411 -18.19 21.97 2.67
CA GLU A 411 -17.66 22.37 3.97
C GLU A 411 -18.56 23.42 4.62
N GLY A 412 -18.95 23.18 5.89
CA GLY A 412 -19.84 24.08 6.64
C GLY A 412 -21.32 23.99 6.26
N LYS A 413 -21.69 23.11 5.33
CA LYS A 413 -23.09 22.84 4.96
C LYS A 413 -23.54 21.50 5.54
N ASP A 414 -23.22 20.42 4.86
CA ASP A 414 -23.52 19.04 5.27
C ASP A 414 -22.26 18.25 5.70
N LEU A 415 -21.09 18.84 5.49
CA LEU A 415 -19.83 18.31 5.98
C LEU A 415 -19.19 19.29 6.98
N PRO A 416 -18.50 18.77 8.02
CA PRO A 416 -17.84 19.64 8.99
C PRO A 416 -16.68 20.40 8.37
N ILE A 417 -16.38 21.57 8.94
CA ILE A 417 -15.18 22.32 8.59
C ILE A 417 -13.97 21.63 9.23
N PRO A 418 -13.00 21.11 8.46
CA PRO A 418 -11.83 20.45 9.03
C PRO A 418 -10.91 21.47 9.71
N ALA A 419 -10.36 21.09 10.87
CA ALA A 419 -9.40 21.93 11.59
C ALA A 419 -8.05 22.00 10.85
N PHE A 420 -7.70 20.93 10.10
CA PHE A 420 -6.56 20.91 9.22
C PHE A 420 -7.01 21.17 7.79
N LYS A 421 -6.38 22.15 7.15
CA LYS A 421 -6.64 22.50 5.75
C LYS A 421 -5.37 22.38 4.94
N LEU A 422 -5.50 21.75 3.79
CA LEU A 422 -4.47 21.66 2.76
C LEU A 422 -3.98 23.07 2.39
N PRO A 423 -2.68 23.32 2.44
CA PRO A 423 -2.13 24.61 2.04
C PRO A 423 -2.29 24.84 0.53
N LEU A 424 -2.14 26.10 0.11
CA LEU A 424 -2.14 26.51 -1.31
C LEU A 424 -3.36 26.02 -2.13
N TYR A 425 -4.52 25.85 -1.50
CA TYR A 425 -5.76 25.59 -2.22
C TYR A 425 -6.13 26.83 -3.08
N PRO A 426 -6.57 26.71 -4.35
CA PRO A 426 -6.94 25.46 -5.05
C PRO A 426 -5.80 24.81 -5.87
N VAL A 427 -4.59 25.32 -5.83
CA VAL A 427 -3.48 24.91 -6.72
C VAL A 427 -2.96 23.52 -6.33
N LEU A 428 -2.74 23.26 -5.03
CA LEU A 428 -2.09 22.04 -4.58
C LEU A 428 -2.83 20.76 -4.97
N PRO A 429 -4.17 20.65 -4.89
CA PRO A 429 -4.88 19.46 -5.37
C PRO A 429 -4.66 19.17 -6.85
N ALA A 430 -4.61 20.23 -7.69
CA ALA A 430 -4.33 20.07 -9.13
C ALA A 430 -2.91 19.60 -9.38
N VAL A 431 -1.92 20.19 -8.70
CA VAL A 431 -0.52 19.77 -8.76
C VAL A 431 -0.37 18.32 -8.30
N THR A 432 -1.02 17.96 -7.19
CA THR A 432 -1.01 16.58 -6.69
C THR A 432 -1.56 15.62 -7.73
N PHE A 433 -2.71 15.94 -8.34
CA PHE A 433 -3.31 15.12 -9.40
C PHE A 433 -2.34 14.92 -10.57
N VAL A 434 -1.72 16.00 -11.06
CA VAL A 434 -0.78 15.94 -12.20
C VAL A 434 0.45 15.11 -11.84
N LEU A 435 1.03 15.31 -10.65
CA LEU A 435 2.21 14.54 -10.22
C LEU A 435 1.88 13.06 -10.03
N VAL A 436 0.73 12.71 -9.45
CA VAL A 436 0.26 11.33 -9.33
C VAL A 436 0.04 10.70 -10.71
N LEU A 437 -0.52 11.46 -11.66
CA LEU A 437 -0.67 11.02 -13.05
C LEU A 437 0.69 10.79 -13.73
N LEU A 438 1.67 11.66 -13.51
CA LEU A 438 3.04 11.47 -14.02
C LEU A 438 3.68 10.23 -13.43
N VAL A 439 3.57 9.98 -12.12
CA VAL A 439 4.07 8.75 -11.49
C VAL A 439 3.41 7.51 -12.10
N PHE A 440 2.09 7.55 -12.33
CA PHE A 440 1.37 6.46 -13.01
C PHE A 440 1.89 6.24 -14.44
N TRP A 441 2.16 7.32 -15.18
CA TRP A 441 2.67 7.24 -16.55
C TRP A 441 4.05 6.58 -16.64
N GLY A 442 4.90 6.80 -15.64
CA GLY A 442 6.24 6.21 -15.52
C GLY A 442 6.27 4.72 -15.18
N LEU A 443 5.14 4.11 -14.83
CA LEU A 443 5.05 2.65 -14.63
C LEU A 443 5.27 1.88 -15.92
N GLY A 444 5.74 0.66 -15.81
CA GLY A 444 5.93 -0.25 -16.93
C GLY A 444 4.63 -0.47 -17.73
N PHE A 445 4.77 -0.76 -19.01
CA PHE A 445 3.62 -0.96 -19.91
C PHE A 445 2.69 -2.07 -19.40
N GLU A 446 3.25 -3.18 -18.94
CA GLU A 446 2.47 -4.32 -18.43
C GLU A 446 1.62 -3.95 -17.22
N ALA A 447 2.19 -3.21 -16.26
CA ALA A 447 1.43 -2.77 -15.08
C ALA A 447 0.24 -1.86 -15.47
N LYS A 448 0.44 -0.96 -16.42
CA LYS A 448 -0.63 -0.11 -16.96
C LYS A 448 -1.70 -0.92 -17.68
N LEU A 449 -1.29 -1.91 -18.48
CA LEU A 449 -2.21 -2.79 -19.22
C LEU A 449 -3.06 -3.63 -18.26
N TYR A 450 -2.45 -4.29 -17.28
CA TYR A 450 -3.20 -5.08 -16.29
C TYR A 450 -4.12 -4.21 -15.44
N THR A 451 -3.69 -3.00 -15.11
CA THR A 451 -4.55 -2.02 -14.41
C THR A 451 -5.76 -1.63 -15.27
N LEU A 452 -5.55 -1.37 -16.55
CA LEU A 452 -6.65 -1.07 -17.48
C LEU A 452 -7.64 -2.25 -17.55
N ILE A 453 -7.14 -3.47 -17.72
CA ILE A 453 -7.97 -4.69 -17.73
C ILE A 453 -8.75 -4.81 -16.42
N TRP A 454 -8.11 -4.58 -15.27
CA TRP A 454 -8.75 -4.62 -13.96
C TRP A 454 -9.93 -3.64 -13.87
N PHE A 455 -9.74 -2.41 -14.32
CA PHE A 455 -10.81 -1.40 -14.30
C PHE A 455 -11.93 -1.72 -15.30
N ILE A 456 -11.61 -2.24 -16.50
CA ILE A 456 -12.63 -2.71 -17.44
C ILE A 456 -13.49 -3.81 -16.80
N VAL A 457 -12.87 -4.80 -16.17
CA VAL A 457 -13.60 -5.85 -15.44
C VAL A 457 -14.47 -5.26 -14.33
N GLY A 458 -13.93 -4.33 -13.54
CA GLY A 458 -14.69 -3.65 -12.49
C GLY A 458 -15.89 -2.86 -13.01
N ILE A 459 -15.74 -2.15 -14.12
CA ILE A 459 -16.83 -1.41 -14.76
C ILE A 459 -17.91 -2.38 -15.28
N ILE A 460 -17.50 -3.47 -15.93
CA ILE A 460 -18.44 -4.49 -16.41
C ILE A 460 -19.23 -5.11 -15.24
N LEU A 461 -18.55 -5.46 -14.15
CA LEU A 461 -19.20 -6.00 -12.95
C LEU A 461 -20.18 -5.00 -12.33
N TYR A 462 -19.79 -3.72 -12.25
CA TYR A 462 -20.70 -2.68 -11.75
C TYR A 462 -21.94 -2.53 -12.62
N LEU A 463 -21.78 -2.42 -13.93
CA LEU A 463 -22.91 -2.20 -14.87
C LEU A 463 -23.82 -3.42 -14.98
N SER A 464 -23.25 -4.63 -14.96
CA SER A 464 -24.01 -5.88 -15.11
C SER A 464 -24.70 -6.31 -13.81
N TYR A 465 -24.03 -6.18 -12.67
CA TYR A 465 -24.50 -6.64 -11.37
C TYR A 465 -24.76 -5.49 -10.39
N GLY A 466 -23.72 -4.69 -10.04
CA GLY A 466 -23.74 -3.71 -8.97
C GLY A 466 -24.86 -2.69 -9.11
N LEU A 467 -25.03 -2.08 -10.28
CA LEU A 467 -26.06 -1.09 -10.54
C LEU A 467 -27.49 -1.62 -10.33
N ARG A 468 -27.72 -2.92 -10.56
CA ARG A 468 -29.04 -3.57 -10.43
C ARG A 468 -29.33 -3.98 -8.98
N HIS A 469 -28.30 -4.40 -8.22
CA HIS A 469 -28.43 -4.96 -6.88
C HIS A 469 -28.00 -4.01 -5.78
N SER A 470 -27.55 -2.81 -6.13
CA SER A 470 -27.17 -1.79 -5.15
C SER A 470 -28.31 -1.50 -4.18
N LYS A 471 -28.02 -1.54 -2.89
CA LYS A 471 -28.99 -1.20 -1.83
C LYS A 471 -29.43 0.27 -1.85
N LYS A 472 -28.74 1.13 -2.59
CA LYS A 472 -29.21 2.50 -2.84
C LYS A 472 -30.46 2.55 -3.72
N ASN A 473 -30.84 1.45 -4.39
CA ASN A 473 -32.10 1.38 -5.12
C ASN A 473 -33.32 1.45 -4.19
N ASP A 474 -33.13 1.07 -2.92
CA ASP A 474 -34.21 0.93 -1.91
C ASP A 474 -34.30 2.16 -0.99
N VAL A 475 -33.43 3.16 -1.16
CA VAL A 475 -33.36 4.36 -0.31
C VAL A 475 -33.63 5.61 -1.15
N ALA A 476 -34.27 6.61 -0.51
CA ALA A 476 -34.50 7.92 -1.14
C ALA A 476 -33.16 8.57 -1.57
N GLU A 477 -33.19 9.21 -2.75
CA GLU A 477 -31.98 9.86 -3.30
C GLU A 477 -31.57 11.05 -2.43
N TYR A 478 -30.32 11.06 -1.98
CA TYR A 478 -29.76 12.16 -1.22
C TYR A 478 -29.30 13.29 -2.15
N HIS A 479 -29.82 14.48 -1.91
CA HIS A 479 -29.44 15.70 -2.60
C HIS A 479 -28.60 16.59 -1.67
N PRO A 480 -27.27 16.68 -1.87
CA PRO A 480 -26.45 17.56 -1.04
C PRO A 480 -26.85 19.02 -1.25
N PRO A 481 -26.69 19.88 -0.23
CA PRO A 481 -26.95 21.30 -0.31
C PRO A 481 -26.10 21.94 -1.42
N LYS A 482 -26.73 22.91 -2.15
CA LYS A 482 -26.11 23.64 -3.27
C LYS A 482 -25.01 24.59 -2.81
#